data_a8800a2cb9c4aa714d980c50e9aae39e
#
_entry.id   a8800a2cb9c4aa714d980c50e9aae39e
#
_cell.length_a   1.000
_cell.length_b   1.000
_cell.length_c   1.000
_cell.angle_alpha   90.00
_cell.angle_beta   90.00
_cell.angle_gamma   90.00
#
_symmetry.space_group_name_H-M   'P 1'
#
loop_
_entity.id
_entity.type
_entity.pdbx_description
1 polymer ?
#
loop_
_entity_poly.entity_id
_entity_poly.type
_entity_poly.pdbx_seq_one_letter_code
_entity_poly.pdbx_strand_id
1 'polypeptide(L)'
;MAHGSYGDLDGMDREKSKRVGALGALMPFIAPYRVTALFAGIALILTAGISLALPIAVRRVVDNFNAEDAAIVDRYFAAAIGIAALLAAGTALRYALVTRLGERVVADIRMAVFDRTIGMSPAFFEKIMTGEVLSRITTDTTLILSVIGSSISVALRNVLILFGGLILMLATSAKLTGLVLLIVPLVLVPILTLGRKLRVLSRENQDWIAASSGEASEVLLSVQTVQAFTAESKSRGRFSDVTEKSYDAARRRITTRAFMTAIVIFLVFAGVVGVLWIGALDVRAGGMSAGALIQFVIYSVMVAGSVGALSEIWSELQRAAGATERLVELLNAEDTVTDPAQPAALAKPVRGAITFDDVSFVYPARPDAPALNNVTLDVAPGETVALVGPSGAGKSTVIQLLERFYDPTAGQILLDGVALTDLDRDAFRREMALVPQDPVIFAASARENIRFGRPDATDAQVEAAAAAAAAHAFIAALPAGSVTSVG
;
A
#
# COMPACT_ATOMS: atom_id res chain seq x y z
N MET A 1 -39.96 8.29 13.61
CA MET A 1 -39.78 6.90 14.04
C MET A 1 -39.51 6.09 12.79
N ALA A 2 -38.25 5.81 12.53
CA ALA A 2 -37.79 4.72 11.66
C ALA A 2 -36.33 4.51 12.04
N HIS A 3 -36.08 3.48 12.86
CA HIS A 3 -34.74 2.96 13.11
C HIS A 3 -34.25 2.33 11.81
N GLY A 4 -33.51 3.08 11.00
CA GLY A 4 -32.65 2.54 9.96
C GLY A 4 -31.50 1.81 10.62
N SER A 5 -31.53 0.48 10.54
CA SER A 5 -30.47 -0.44 10.92
C SER A 5 -29.18 -0.04 10.18
N TYR A 6 -28.18 0.42 10.91
CA TYR A 6 -26.78 0.44 10.47
C TYR A 6 -26.22 -1.01 10.57
N GLY A 7 -26.84 -1.89 9.83
CA GLY A 7 -26.37 -3.26 9.61
C GLY A 7 -25.76 -3.35 8.23
N ASP A 8 -24.62 -3.98 8.18
CA ASP A 8 -23.84 -4.38 7.00
C ASP A 8 -22.88 -3.39 6.34
N LEU A 9 -22.03 -2.72 7.15
CA LEU A 9 -20.68 -2.38 6.70
C LEU A 9 -19.65 -3.48 7.05
N ASP A 10 -20.11 -4.57 7.65
CA ASP A 10 -19.26 -5.73 8.04
C ASP A 10 -19.04 -6.73 6.89
N GLY A 11 -19.53 -6.45 5.70
CA GLY A 11 -19.45 -7.33 4.52
C GLY A 11 -18.06 -7.38 3.85
N MET A 12 -17.05 -6.66 4.33
CA MET A 12 -15.69 -6.66 3.75
C MET A 12 -14.59 -7.13 4.70
N ASP A 13 -14.87 -7.97 5.70
CA ASP A 13 -13.83 -8.80 6.31
C ASP A 13 -13.55 -9.99 5.34
N ARG A 14 -13.04 -9.64 4.13
CA ARG A 14 -12.53 -10.63 3.20
C ARG A 14 -11.44 -11.40 3.93
N GLU A 15 -11.56 -12.73 3.99
CA GLU A 15 -10.51 -13.61 4.50
C GLU A 15 -9.17 -13.09 3.96
N LYS A 16 -8.30 -12.67 4.90
CA LYS A 16 -6.95 -12.17 4.56
C LYS A 16 -6.33 -13.17 3.60
N SER A 17 -6.09 -12.75 2.36
CA SER A 17 -5.48 -13.61 1.37
C SER A 17 -4.20 -14.24 1.95
N LYS A 18 -4.25 -15.54 2.15
CA LYS A 18 -3.10 -16.33 2.61
C LYS A 18 -2.15 -16.66 1.45
N ARG A 19 -2.42 -16.16 0.25
CA ARG A 19 -1.71 -16.57 -0.97
C ARG A 19 -0.64 -15.52 -1.34
N VAL A 20 0.57 -15.73 -0.88
CA VAL A 20 1.77 -14.98 -1.32
C VAL A 20 1.93 -14.99 -2.85
N GLY A 21 1.27 -15.92 -3.54
CA GLY A 21 1.22 -16.00 -5.01
C GLY A 21 0.69 -14.75 -5.71
N ALA A 22 -0.13 -13.92 -5.04
CA ALA A 22 -0.60 -12.64 -5.57
C ALA A 22 0.55 -11.67 -5.93
N LEU A 23 1.69 -11.77 -5.24
CA LEU A 23 2.89 -10.97 -5.57
C LEU A 23 3.42 -11.27 -6.97
N GLY A 24 3.07 -12.41 -7.57
CA GLY A 24 3.39 -12.73 -8.98
C GLY A 24 2.82 -11.74 -9.99
N ALA A 25 1.71 -11.08 -9.66
CA ALA A 25 1.12 -10.03 -10.49
C ALA A 25 2.00 -8.76 -10.62
N LEU A 26 3.02 -8.62 -9.77
CA LEU A 26 4.01 -7.52 -9.86
C LEU A 26 5.11 -7.81 -10.88
N MET A 27 5.22 -9.04 -11.39
CA MET A 27 6.28 -9.42 -12.33
C MET A 27 6.34 -8.56 -13.61
N PRO A 28 5.20 -8.16 -14.24
CA PRO A 28 5.24 -7.26 -15.39
C PRO A 28 5.94 -5.93 -15.10
N PHE A 29 5.81 -5.39 -13.88
CA PHE A 29 6.44 -4.15 -13.46
C PHE A 29 7.93 -4.31 -13.09
N ILE A 30 8.35 -5.54 -12.71
CA ILE A 30 9.75 -5.86 -12.39
C ILE A 30 10.54 -6.24 -13.64
N ALA A 31 9.91 -6.90 -14.60
CA ALA A 31 10.55 -7.45 -15.79
C ALA A 31 11.38 -6.42 -16.61
N PRO A 32 10.96 -5.15 -16.78
CA PRO A 32 11.78 -4.15 -17.47
C PRO A 32 13.14 -3.90 -16.80
N TYR A 33 13.24 -4.13 -15.48
CA TYR A 33 14.41 -3.84 -14.66
C TYR A 33 15.25 -5.10 -14.32
N ARG A 34 15.13 -6.17 -15.13
CA ARG A 34 15.82 -7.47 -14.92
C ARG A 34 17.33 -7.34 -14.73
N VAL A 35 17.96 -6.37 -15.39
CA VAL A 35 19.42 -6.14 -15.26
C VAL A 35 19.78 -5.65 -13.85
N THR A 36 19.05 -4.65 -13.35
CA THR A 36 19.22 -4.14 -11.97
C THR A 36 18.95 -5.23 -10.94
N ALA A 37 17.89 -6.02 -11.15
CA ALA A 37 17.55 -7.17 -10.29
C ALA A 37 18.65 -8.23 -10.28
N LEU A 38 19.29 -8.52 -11.43
CA LEU A 38 20.40 -9.43 -11.55
C LEU A 38 21.62 -8.94 -10.74
N PHE A 39 22.03 -7.68 -10.91
CA PHE A 39 23.14 -7.10 -10.13
C PHE A 39 22.85 -7.07 -8.63
N ALA A 40 21.61 -6.77 -8.23
CA ALA A 40 21.17 -6.85 -6.84
C ALA A 40 21.28 -8.28 -6.29
N GLY A 41 20.93 -9.30 -7.09
CA GLY A 41 21.07 -10.72 -6.75
C GLY A 41 22.53 -11.14 -6.61
N ILE A 42 23.41 -10.71 -7.51
CA ILE A 42 24.85 -10.97 -7.42
C ILE A 42 25.41 -10.33 -6.14
N ALA A 43 25.11 -9.07 -5.88
CA ALA A 43 25.54 -8.37 -4.68
C ALA A 43 25.03 -9.06 -3.39
N LEU A 44 23.81 -9.61 -3.44
CA LEU A 44 23.23 -10.38 -2.34
C LEU A 44 24.01 -11.66 -2.07
N ILE A 45 24.29 -12.46 -3.10
CA ILE A 45 25.04 -13.72 -2.96
C ILE A 45 26.46 -13.44 -2.43
N LEU A 46 27.15 -12.44 -2.99
CA LEU A 46 28.47 -12.03 -2.54
C LEU A 46 28.45 -11.59 -1.06
N THR A 47 27.52 -10.74 -0.66
CA THR A 47 27.43 -10.26 0.73
C THR A 47 27.06 -11.38 1.70
N ALA A 48 26.22 -12.33 1.31
CA ALA A 48 25.91 -13.51 2.12
C ALA A 48 27.16 -14.40 2.28
N GLY A 49 27.90 -14.65 1.20
CA GLY A 49 29.15 -15.41 1.22
C GLY A 49 30.22 -14.75 2.11
N ILE A 50 30.41 -13.43 1.96
CA ILE A 50 31.37 -12.68 2.81
C ILE A 50 30.93 -12.73 4.28
N SER A 51 29.62 -12.63 4.57
CA SER A 51 29.09 -12.75 5.94
C SER A 51 29.44 -14.13 6.56
N LEU A 52 29.34 -15.21 5.77
CA LEU A 52 29.67 -16.55 6.21
C LEU A 52 31.18 -16.78 6.31
N ALA A 53 32.00 -16.02 5.59
CA ALA A 53 33.47 -16.10 5.68
C ALA A 53 34.03 -15.39 6.93
N LEU A 54 33.34 -14.40 7.48
CA LEU A 54 33.80 -13.61 8.62
C LEU A 54 34.13 -14.48 9.87
N PRO A 55 33.27 -15.44 10.29
CA PRO A 55 33.57 -16.31 11.43
C PRO A 55 34.84 -17.20 11.21
N ILE A 56 35.14 -17.55 9.95
CA ILE A 56 36.37 -18.29 9.60
C ILE A 56 37.61 -17.41 9.84
N ALA A 57 37.51 -16.12 9.47
CA ALA A 57 38.59 -15.17 9.74
C ALA A 57 38.80 -15.00 11.25
N VAL A 58 37.71 -14.84 12.03
CA VAL A 58 37.79 -14.75 13.50
C VAL A 58 38.44 -16.00 14.10
N ARG A 59 38.06 -17.19 13.64
CA ARG A 59 38.70 -18.44 14.08
C ARG A 59 40.21 -18.38 13.89
N ARG A 60 40.68 -17.98 12.70
CA ARG A 60 42.13 -17.93 12.40
C ARG A 60 42.87 -16.93 13.26
N VAL A 61 42.28 -15.79 13.58
CA VAL A 61 42.84 -14.83 14.52
C VAL A 61 43.01 -15.45 15.91
N VAL A 62 41.95 -16.11 16.43
CA VAL A 62 41.95 -16.72 17.76
C VAL A 62 42.94 -17.91 17.86
N ASP A 63 42.96 -18.77 16.85
CA ASP A 63 43.84 -19.96 16.85
C ASP A 63 45.32 -19.58 16.76
N ASN A 64 45.67 -18.42 16.19
CA ASN A 64 47.03 -17.93 16.03
C ASN A 64 47.38 -16.79 17.00
N PHE A 65 46.54 -16.50 18.02
CA PHE A 65 46.79 -15.39 18.95
C PHE A 65 48.10 -15.51 19.72
N ASN A 66 48.57 -16.72 20.00
CA ASN A 66 49.80 -17.00 20.71
C ASN A 66 50.94 -17.32 19.75
N ALA A 67 50.84 -16.98 18.44
CA ALA A 67 51.93 -17.17 17.51
C ALA A 67 53.14 -16.29 17.90
N GLU A 68 54.36 -16.85 17.85
CA GLU A 68 55.58 -16.12 18.19
C GLU A 68 55.90 -14.99 17.20
N ASP A 69 55.36 -15.07 15.98
CA ASP A 69 55.51 -14.05 14.93
C ASP A 69 54.32 -13.07 14.94
N ALA A 70 54.53 -11.88 15.52
CA ALA A 70 53.55 -10.79 15.55
C ALA A 70 53.05 -10.39 14.15
N ALA A 71 53.87 -10.51 13.10
CA ALA A 71 53.47 -10.17 11.74
C ALA A 71 52.39 -11.10 11.17
N ILE A 72 52.23 -12.31 11.69
CA ILE A 72 51.16 -13.23 11.32
C ILE A 72 49.82 -12.72 11.91
N VAL A 73 49.84 -12.30 13.16
CA VAL A 73 48.66 -11.76 13.86
C VAL A 73 48.16 -10.50 13.14
N ASP A 74 49.07 -9.57 12.82
CA ASP A 74 48.73 -8.32 12.10
C ASP A 74 48.10 -8.60 10.73
N ARG A 75 48.58 -9.59 9.98
CA ARG A 75 48.00 -10.00 8.68
C ARG A 75 46.60 -10.52 8.81
N TYR A 76 46.27 -11.31 9.85
CA TYR A 76 44.93 -11.82 10.07
C TYR A 76 43.95 -10.70 10.49
N PHE A 77 44.38 -9.75 11.33
CA PHE A 77 43.60 -8.59 11.66
C PHE A 77 43.34 -7.70 10.44
N ALA A 78 44.36 -7.42 9.63
CA ALA A 78 44.23 -6.67 8.39
C ALA A 78 43.25 -7.36 7.40
N ALA A 79 43.34 -8.69 7.27
CA ALA A 79 42.42 -9.46 6.45
C ALA A 79 40.98 -9.39 6.98
N ALA A 80 40.78 -9.48 8.30
CA ALA A 80 39.46 -9.35 8.92
C ALA A 80 38.83 -7.95 8.68
N ILE A 81 39.67 -6.88 8.79
CA ILE A 81 39.23 -5.51 8.46
C ILE A 81 38.87 -5.39 6.98
N GLY A 82 39.67 -5.99 6.09
CA GLY A 82 39.40 -6.04 4.65
C GLY A 82 38.08 -6.73 4.32
N ILE A 83 37.81 -7.87 4.97
CA ILE A 83 36.52 -8.59 4.85
C ILE A 83 35.35 -7.71 5.34
N ALA A 84 35.51 -7.02 6.47
CA ALA A 84 34.52 -6.13 7.01
C ALA A 84 34.24 -4.95 6.07
N ALA A 85 35.29 -4.35 5.48
CA ALA A 85 35.14 -3.27 4.50
C ALA A 85 34.40 -3.73 3.22
N LEU A 86 34.76 -4.93 2.72
CA LEU A 86 34.08 -5.55 1.58
C LEU A 86 32.62 -5.86 1.88
N LEU A 87 32.33 -6.34 3.08
CA LEU A 87 30.95 -6.57 3.53
C LEU A 87 30.15 -5.28 3.61
N ALA A 88 30.75 -4.21 4.14
CA ALA A 88 30.11 -2.90 4.23
C ALA A 88 29.81 -2.33 2.83
N ALA A 89 30.81 -2.32 1.94
CA ALA A 89 30.66 -1.84 0.56
C ALA A 89 29.64 -2.67 -0.23
N GLY A 90 29.71 -4.00 -0.14
CA GLY A 90 28.75 -4.90 -0.80
C GLY A 90 27.32 -4.73 -0.27
N THR A 91 27.16 -4.54 1.04
CA THR A 91 25.85 -4.28 1.66
C THR A 91 25.28 -2.93 1.21
N ALA A 92 26.10 -1.88 1.17
CA ALA A 92 25.70 -0.57 0.68
C ALA A 92 25.26 -0.61 -0.80
N LEU A 93 26.06 -1.30 -1.65
CA LEU A 93 25.74 -1.48 -3.06
C LEU A 93 24.42 -2.26 -3.24
N ARG A 94 24.27 -3.38 -2.54
CA ARG A 94 23.04 -4.18 -2.57
C ARG A 94 21.84 -3.34 -2.14
N TYR A 95 21.95 -2.60 -1.04
CA TYR A 95 20.88 -1.72 -0.54
C TYR A 95 20.50 -0.68 -1.59
N ALA A 96 21.47 0.02 -2.19
CA ALA A 96 21.22 1.02 -3.20
C ALA A 96 20.50 0.45 -4.44
N LEU A 97 20.94 -0.72 -4.92
CA LEU A 97 20.33 -1.37 -6.09
C LEU A 97 18.89 -1.83 -5.81
N VAL A 98 18.67 -2.49 -4.67
CA VAL A 98 17.35 -3.03 -4.31
C VAL A 98 16.36 -1.90 -4.02
N THR A 99 16.76 -0.88 -3.27
CA THR A 99 15.88 0.25 -2.95
C THR A 99 15.52 1.07 -4.19
N ARG A 100 16.50 1.37 -5.07
CA ARG A 100 16.22 2.04 -6.35
C ARG A 100 15.27 1.25 -7.24
N LEU A 101 15.44 -0.08 -7.29
CA LEU A 101 14.51 -0.96 -7.99
C LEU A 101 13.10 -0.86 -7.42
N GLY A 102 12.97 -0.94 -6.10
CA GLY A 102 11.67 -0.84 -5.41
C GLY A 102 10.96 0.48 -5.69
N GLU A 103 11.68 1.61 -5.54
CA GLU A 103 11.12 2.95 -5.80
C GLU A 103 10.63 3.10 -7.25
N ARG A 104 11.42 2.60 -8.21
CA ARG A 104 11.05 2.71 -9.63
C ARG A 104 9.83 1.86 -9.96
N VAL A 105 9.80 0.61 -9.51
CA VAL A 105 8.66 -0.29 -9.71
C VAL A 105 7.39 0.30 -9.09
N VAL A 106 7.48 0.86 -7.89
CA VAL A 106 6.33 1.49 -7.22
C VAL A 106 5.86 2.75 -7.96
N ALA A 107 6.79 3.56 -8.48
CA ALA A 107 6.42 4.70 -9.32
C ALA A 107 5.62 4.26 -10.57
N ASP A 108 6.07 3.20 -11.23
CA ASP A 108 5.37 2.65 -12.40
C ASP A 108 3.98 2.08 -12.04
N ILE A 109 3.85 1.40 -10.90
CA ILE A 109 2.55 0.91 -10.39
C ILE A 109 1.61 2.09 -10.10
N ARG A 110 2.10 3.15 -9.42
CA ARG A 110 1.28 4.34 -9.13
C ARG A 110 0.78 5.01 -10.40
N MET A 111 1.65 5.18 -11.40
CA MET A 111 1.26 5.73 -12.69
C MET A 111 0.21 4.85 -13.37
N ALA A 112 0.44 3.54 -13.47
CA ALA A 112 -0.50 2.63 -14.11
C ALA A 112 -1.89 2.60 -13.43
N VAL A 113 -1.93 2.63 -12.08
CA VAL A 113 -3.19 2.69 -11.34
C VAL A 113 -3.88 4.03 -11.56
N PHE A 114 -3.14 5.14 -11.51
CA PHE A 114 -3.70 6.47 -11.75
C PHE A 114 -4.25 6.60 -13.18
N ASP A 115 -3.47 6.21 -14.19
CA ASP A 115 -3.88 6.24 -15.60
C ASP A 115 -5.13 5.40 -15.85
N ARG A 116 -5.22 4.23 -15.20
CA ARG A 116 -6.42 3.37 -15.30
C ARG A 116 -7.62 4.01 -14.65
N THR A 117 -7.47 4.57 -13.45
CA THR A 117 -8.59 5.08 -12.66
C THR A 117 -9.11 6.42 -13.17
N ILE A 118 -8.25 7.33 -13.66
CA ILE A 118 -8.69 8.63 -14.16
C ILE A 118 -9.56 8.52 -15.42
N GLY A 119 -9.39 7.44 -16.19
CA GLY A 119 -10.20 7.15 -17.39
C GLY A 119 -11.55 6.49 -17.09
N MET A 120 -11.82 6.09 -15.83
CA MET A 120 -13.06 5.42 -15.46
C MET A 120 -14.26 6.39 -15.42
N SER A 121 -15.45 5.87 -15.72
CA SER A 121 -16.69 6.62 -15.60
C SER A 121 -17.03 6.93 -14.13
N PRO A 122 -17.86 7.95 -13.85
CA PRO A 122 -18.33 8.24 -12.49
C PRO A 122 -19.03 7.05 -11.81
N ALA A 123 -19.66 6.16 -12.58
CA ALA A 123 -20.27 4.92 -12.07
C ALA A 123 -19.28 4.02 -11.31
N PHE A 124 -18.02 4.03 -11.70
CA PHE A 124 -16.95 3.33 -10.98
C PHE A 124 -16.74 3.93 -9.58
N PHE A 125 -16.71 5.26 -9.47
CA PHE A 125 -16.49 5.97 -8.22
C PHE A 125 -17.71 5.96 -7.28
N GLU A 126 -18.90 5.58 -7.76
CA GLU A 126 -20.02 5.27 -6.88
C GLU A 126 -19.84 3.96 -6.12
N LYS A 127 -19.13 2.98 -6.72
CA LYS A 127 -18.83 1.68 -6.11
C LYS A 127 -17.59 1.71 -5.24
N ILE A 128 -16.57 2.46 -5.67
CA ILE A 128 -15.28 2.58 -5.00
C ILE A 128 -15.05 4.05 -4.66
N MET A 129 -15.09 4.39 -3.38
CA MET A 129 -14.87 5.77 -2.94
C MET A 129 -13.50 6.29 -3.36
N THR A 130 -13.41 7.54 -3.78
CA THR A 130 -12.15 8.21 -4.16
C THR A 130 -11.07 8.09 -3.07
N GLY A 131 -11.47 8.16 -1.78
CA GLY A 131 -10.56 7.95 -0.65
C GLY A 131 -9.96 6.54 -0.61
N GLU A 132 -10.69 5.52 -1.05
CA GLU A 132 -10.18 4.16 -1.17
C GLU A 132 -9.15 4.05 -2.29
N VAL A 133 -9.42 4.62 -3.46
CA VAL A 133 -8.45 4.68 -4.57
C VAL A 133 -7.16 5.38 -4.12
N LEU A 134 -7.28 6.52 -3.45
CA LEU A 134 -6.13 7.27 -2.92
C LEU A 134 -5.35 6.45 -1.87
N SER A 135 -6.04 5.76 -0.97
CA SER A 135 -5.41 4.87 0.00
C SER A 135 -4.65 3.72 -0.68
N ARG A 136 -5.20 3.14 -1.74
CA ARG A 136 -4.53 2.08 -2.51
C ARG A 136 -3.28 2.61 -3.24
N ILE A 137 -3.34 3.81 -3.84
CA ILE A 137 -2.18 4.45 -4.50
C ILE A 137 -1.09 4.83 -3.50
N THR A 138 -1.42 5.18 -2.25
CA THR A 138 -0.45 5.63 -1.25
C THR A 138 -0.03 4.51 -0.32
N THR A 139 -0.95 3.97 0.47
CA THR A 139 -0.66 3.00 1.53
C THR A 139 -0.30 1.63 0.98
N ASP A 140 -1.09 1.09 0.04
CA ASP A 140 -0.84 -0.25 -0.50
C ASP A 140 0.45 -0.31 -1.33
N THR A 141 0.75 0.74 -2.10
CA THR A 141 2.02 0.82 -2.83
C THR A 141 3.22 0.94 -1.91
N THR A 142 3.08 1.57 -0.73
CA THR A 142 4.15 1.63 0.28
C THR A 142 4.43 0.26 0.91
N LEU A 143 3.42 -0.59 1.11
CA LEU A 143 3.60 -1.98 1.53
C LEU A 143 4.37 -2.79 0.47
N ILE A 144 4.07 -2.59 -0.82
CA ILE A 144 4.80 -3.21 -1.93
C ILE A 144 6.24 -2.71 -2.00
N LEU A 145 6.47 -1.40 -1.79
CA LEU A 145 7.80 -0.82 -1.71
C LEU A 145 8.67 -1.49 -0.64
N SER A 146 8.13 -1.70 0.57
CA SER A 146 8.82 -2.40 1.64
C SER A 146 9.25 -3.80 1.20
N VAL A 147 8.38 -4.53 0.51
CA VAL A 147 8.67 -5.90 0.08
C VAL A 147 9.70 -5.95 -1.04
N ILE A 148 9.53 -5.19 -2.12
CA ILE A 148 10.46 -5.19 -3.26
C ILE A 148 11.77 -4.50 -2.89
N GLY A 149 11.70 -3.36 -2.20
CA GLY A 149 12.84 -2.52 -1.84
C GLY A 149 13.71 -3.07 -0.71
N SER A 150 13.23 -4.06 0.07
CA SER A 150 14.01 -4.61 1.19
C SER A 150 13.70 -6.06 1.50
N SER A 151 12.45 -6.45 1.78
CA SER A 151 12.11 -7.70 2.46
C SER A 151 12.49 -8.94 1.66
N ILE A 152 12.28 -8.95 0.33
CA ILE A 152 12.71 -10.06 -0.56
C ILE A 152 14.22 -10.24 -0.50
N SER A 153 14.99 -9.16 -0.58
CA SER A 153 16.45 -9.22 -0.55
C SER A 153 16.96 -9.69 0.81
N VAL A 154 16.36 -9.23 1.90
CA VAL A 154 16.70 -9.66 3.26
C VAL A 154 16.31 -11.12 3.48
N ALA A 155 15.13 -11.56 2.98
CA ALA A 155 14.72 -12.96 3.04
C ALA A 155 15.71 -13.89 2.34
N LEU A 156 16.04 -13.60 1.08
CA LEU A 156 17.00 -14.41 0.31
C LEU A 156 18.37 -14.48 0.98
N ARG A 157 18.87 -13.36 1.52
CA ARG A 157 20.13 -13.34 2.28
C ARG A 157 20.04 -14.23 3.52
N ASN A 158 18.95 -14.14 4.30
CA ASN A 158 18.78 -14.93 5.51
C ASN A 158 18.60 -16.42 5.18
N VAL A 159 17.98 -16.78 4.05
CA VAL A 159 17.94 -18.16 3.56
C VAL A 159 19.35 -18.68 3.27
N LEU A 160 20.19 -17.90 2.57
CA LEU A 160 21.58 -18.29 2.29
C LEU A 160 22.41 -18.41 3.58
N ILE A 161 22.25 -17.49 4.53
CA ILE A 161 22.94 -17.54 5.83
C ILE A 161 22.46 -18.73 6.66
N LEU A 162 21.15 -19.03 6.66
CA LEU A 162 20.57 -20.16 7.39
C LEU A 162 21.15 -21.48 6.90
N PHE A 163 21.06 -21.76 5.61
CA PHE A 163 21.55 -23.02 5.05
C PHE A 163 23.08 -23.08 5.03
N GLY A 164 23.75 -22.01 4.60
CA GLY A 164 25.21 -21.93 4.60
C GLY A 164 25.79 -22.01 6.02
N GLY A 165 25.20 -21.30 6.97
CA GLY A 165 25.57 -21.35 8.38
C GLY A 165 25.40 -22.75 8.99
N LEU A 166 24.25 -23.40 8.70
CA LEU A 166 23.99 -24.77 9.18
C LEU A 166 25.00 -25.79 8.62
N ILE A 167 25.33 -25.70 7.32
CA ILE A 167 26.37 -26.53 6.69
C ILE A 167 27.72 -26.31 7.35
N LEU A 168 28.12 -25.06 7.58
CA LEU A 168 29.41 -24.71 8.21
C LEU A 168 29.46 -25.09 9.69
N MET A 169 28.34 -25.02 10.42
CA MET A 169 28.20 -25.54 11.78
C MET A 169 28.42 -27.06 11.80
N LEU A 170 27.78 -27.79 10.89
CA LEU A 170 27.90 -29.25 10.78
C LEU A 170 29.36 -29.66 10.44
N ALA A 171 30.02 -28.93 9.53
CA ALA A 171 31.41 -29.14 9.18
C ALA A 171 32.38 -28.81 10.33
N THR A 172 31.99 -27.87 11.23
CA THR A 172 32.81 -27.50 12.38
C THR A 172 32.69 -28.52 13.52
N SER A 173 31.48 -28.90 13.90
CA SER A 173 31.16 -29.92 14.93
C SER A 173 29.78 -30.47 14.77
N ALA A 174 29.64 -31.72 14.32
CA ALA A 174 28.33 -32.40 14.23
C ALA A 174 27.69 -32.58 15.62
N LYS A 175 28.50 -32.82 16.66
CA LYS A 175 28.06 -32.99 18.06
C LYS A 175 27.40 -31.71 18.59
N LEU A 176 28.03 -30.56 18.45
CA LEU A 176 27.52 -29.28 18.92
C LEU A 176 26.29 -28.84 18.06
N THR A 177 26.31 -29.16 16.76
CA THR A 177 25.17 -28.87 15.87
C THR A 177 23.94 -29.68 16.28
N GLY A 178 24.10 -30.95 16.63
CA GLY A 178 23.00 -31.79 17.17
C GLY A 178 22.44 -31.22 18.49
N LEU A 179 23.32 -30.69 19.37
CA LEU A 179 22.86 -30.03 20.59
C LEU A 179 22.05 -28.75 20.30
N VAL A 180 22.50 -27.89 19.35
CA VAL A 180 21.75 -26.70 18.95
C VAL A 180 20.38 -27.10 18.37
N LEU A 181 20.33 -28.12 17.49
CA LEU A 181 19.10 -28.61 16.92
C LEU A 181 18.13 -29.19 17.99
N LEU A 182 18.64 -29.69 19.11
CA LEU A 182 17.83 -30.12 20.24
C LEU A 182 17.28 -28.92 21.07
N ILE A 183 18.07 -27.83 21.18
CA ILE A 183 17.66 -26.63 21.91
C ILE A 183 16.57 -25.86 21.16
N VAL A 184 16.61 -25.83 19.81
CA VAL A 184 15.66 -25.07 18.98
C VAL A 184 14.19 -25.43 19.29
N PRO A 185 13.76 -26.70 19.31
CA PRO A 185 12.40 -27.05 19.72
C PRO A 185 12.04 -26.57 21.13
N LEU A 186 12.96 -26.64 22.07
CA LEU A 186 12.75 -26.20 23.45
C LEU A 186 12.44 -24.69 23.54
N VAL A 187 13.06 -23.88 22.67
CA VAL A 187 12.77 -22.44 22.55
C VAL A 187 11.49 -22.19 21.77
N LEU A 188 11.21 -22.99 20.74
CA LEU A 188 10.02 -22.82 19.89
C LEU A 188 8.71 -23.14 20.62
N VAL A 189 8.70 -24.12 21.50
CA VAL A 189 7.45 -24.53 22.23
C VAL A 189 6.82 -23.37 23.00
N PRO A 190 7.52 -22.61 23.85
CA PRO A 190 6.96 -21.43 24.50
C PRO A 190 6.50 -20.35 23.52
N ILE A 191 7.26 -20.13 22.44
CA ILE A 191 6.90 -19.14 21.41
C ILE A 191 5.59 -19.52 20.72
N LEU A 192 5.39 -20.78 20.37
CA LEU A 192 4.18 -21.23 19.68
C LEU A 192 2.96 -21.26 20.63
N THR A 193 3.13 -21.72 21.85
CA THR A 193 2.03 -21.83 22.82
C THR A 193 1.58 -20.47 23.35
N LEU A 194 2.51 -19.68 23.88
CA LEU A 194 2.21 -18.35 24.40
C LEU A 194 1.91 -17.36 23.25
N GLY A 195 2.50 -17.55 22.08
CA GLY A 195 2.21 -16.75 20.88
C GLY A 195 0.77 -16.89 20.41
N ARG A 196 0.14 -18.06 20.55
CA ARG A 196 -1.30 -18.24 20.28
C ARG A 196 -2.16 -17.41 21.23
N LYS A 197 -1.85 -17.47 22.52
CA LYS A 197 -2.54 -16.68 23.56
C LYS A 197 -2.34 -15.18 23.32
N LEU A 198 -1.12 -14.78 22.97
CA LEU A 198 -0.79 -13.38 22.67
C LEU A 198 -1.57 -12.84 21.46
N ARG A 199 -1.81 -13.65 20.42
CA ARG A 199 -2.64 -13.26 19.27
C ARG A 199 -4.08 -12.98 19.67
N VAL A 200 -4.67 -13.81 20.52
CA VAL A 200 -6.05 -13.61 21.01
C VAL A 200 -6.13 -12.29 21.81
N LEU A 201 -5.19 -12.09 22.77
CA LEU A 201 -5.14 -10.87 23.57
C LEU A 201 -4.84 -9.61 22.72
N SER A 202 -4.06 -9.75 21.63
CA SER A 202 -3.81 -8.64 20.72
C SER A 202 -5.06 -8.27 19.94
N ARG A 203 -5.87 -9.25 19.52
CA ARG A 203 -7.15 -9.00 18.84
C ARG A 203 -8.11 -8.30 19.80
N GLU A 204 -8.30 -8.82 21.00
CA GLU A 204 -9.15 -8.19 22.03
C GLU A 204 -8.75 -6.73 22.30
N ASN A 205 -7.45 -6.45 22.41
CA ASN A 205 -6.97 -5.09 22.57
C ASN A 205 -7.26 -4.18 21.37
N GLN A 206 -7.13 -4.71 20.14
CA GLN A 206 -7.47 -3.98 18.92
C GLN A 206 -8.97 -3.65 18.84
N ASP A 207 -9.83 -4.59 19.24
CA ASP A 207 -11.28 -4.40 19.26
C ASP A 207 -11.67 -3.26 20.23
N TRP A 208 -11.05 -3.20 21.43
CA TRP A 208 -11.28 -2.12 22.36
C TRP A 208 -10.72 -0.77 21.90
N ILE A 209 -9.57 -0.74 21.18
CA ILE A 209 -9.06 0.48 20.56
C ILE A 209 -10.03 0.98 19.48
N ALA A 210 -10.56 0.09 18.64
CA ALA A 210 -11.55 0.43 17.64
C ALA A 210 -12.85 0.98 18.25
N ALA A 211 -13.34 0.34 19.32
CA ALA A 211 -14.50 0.83 20.07
C ALA A 211 -14.27 2.21 20.68
N SER A 212 -13.08 2.47 21.24
CA SER A 212 -12.72 3.78 21.79
C SER A 212 -12.66 4.86 20.70
N SER A 213 -12.09 4.53 19.54
CA SER A 213 -12.03 5.45 18.40
C SER A 213 -13.42 5.74 17.84
N GLY A 214 -14.29 4.72 17.77
CA GLY A 214 -15.69 4.86 17.33
C GLY A 214 -16.46 5.80 18.26
N GLU A 215 -16.39 5.58 19.58
CA GLU A 215 -17.06 6.44 20.58
C GLU A 215 -16.55 7.89 20.50
N ALA A 216 -15.23 8.10 20.36
CA ALA A 216 -14.66 9.43 20.18
C ALA A 216 -15.17 10.11 18.91
N SER A 217 -15.20 9.39 17.79
CA SER A 217 -15.68 9.93 16.50
C SER A 217 -17.16 10.30 16.59
N GLU A 218 -18.02 9.45 17.14
CA GLU A 218 -19.44 9.69 17.28
C GLU A 218 -19.71 10.96 18.11
N VAL A 219 -19.06 11.08 19.28
CA VAL A 219 -19.23 12.22 20.18
C VAL A 219 -18.69 13.51 19.56
N LEU A 220 -17.52 13.48 18.91
CA LEU A 220 -16.89 14.67 18.33
C LEU A 220 -17.60 15.15 17.08
N LEU A 221 -18.08 14.25 16.22
CA LEU A 221 -18.90 14.61 15.05
C LEU A 221 -20.25 15.18 15.45
N SER A 222 -20.77 14.76 16.62
CA SER A 222 -22.06 15.24 17.15
C SER A 222 -21.89 16.26 18.29
N VAL A 223 -20.73 16.94 18.37
CA VAL A 223 -20.37 17.80 19.54
C VAL A 223 -21.43 18.88 19.82
N GLN A 224 -22.02 19.50 18.80
CA GLN A 224 -23.08 20.49 18.98
C GLN A 224 -24.29 19.90 19.67
N THR A 225 -24.70 18.68 19.29
CA THR A 225 -25.81 17.96 19.93
C THR A 225 -25.49 17.63 21.38
N VAL A 226 -24.26 17.11 21.65
CA VAL A 226 -23.82 16.78 23.00
C VAL A 226 -23.87 18.01 23.91
N GLN A 227 -23.39 19.17 23.44
CA GLN A 227 -23.38 20.43 24.19
C GLN A 227 -24.79 21.01 24.35
N ALA A 228 -25.62 20.95 23.28
CA ALA A 228 -27.01 21.44 23.36
C ALA A 228 -27.85 20.72 24.42
N PHE A 229 -27.54 19.43 24.68
CA PHE A 229 -28.21 18.64 25.71
C PHE A 229 -27.42 18.54 27.01
N THR A 230 -26.32 19.30 27.18
CA THR A 230 -25.46 19.28 28.39
C THR A 230 -24.99 17.86 28.77
N ALA A 231 -24.71 17.01 27.76
CA ALA A 231 -24.44 15.59 27.91
C ALA A 231 -22.93 15.27 27.98
N GLU A 232 -22.03 16.26 28.12
CA GLU A 232 -20.59 16.10 28.11
C GLU A 232 -20.09 15.17 29.20
N SER A 233 -20.67 15.28 30.42
CA SER A 233 -20.28 14.43 31.56
C SER A 233 -20.59 12.95 31.28
N LYS A 234 -21.76 12.65 30.71
CA LYS A 234 -22.15 11.29 30.31
C LYS A 234 -21.25 10.73 29.22
N SER A 235 -20.93 11.54 28.20
CA SER A 235 -20.06 11.16 27.09
C SER A 235 -18.62 10.88 27.59
N ARG A 236 -18.09 11.73 28.49
CA ARG A 236 -16.79 11.48 29.12
C ARG A 236 -16.76 10.17 29.91
N GLY A 237 -17.85 9.87 30.67
CA GLY A 237 -17.97 8.61 31.40
C GLY A 237 -17.90 7.39 30.47
N ARG A 238 -18.69 7.38 29.39
CA ARG A 238 -18.67 6.29 28.40
C ARG A 238 -17.30 6.12 27.75
N PHE A 239 -16.68 7.20 27.30
CA PHE A 239 -15.34 7.15 26.71
C PHE A 239 -14.28 6.65 27.69
N SER A 240 -14.36 7.10 28.98
CA SER A 240 -13.49 6.61 30.04
C SER A 240 -13.62 5.10 30.24
N ASP A 241 -14.86 4.59 30.33
CA ASP A 241 -15.12 3.16 30.53
C ASP A 241 -14.56 2.29 29.40
N VAL A 242 -14.72 2.72 28.14
CA VAL A 242 -14.19 2.00 26.98
C VAL A 242 -12.67 2.06 26.96
N THR A 243 -12.09 3.21 27.32
CA THR A 243 -10.63 3.40 27.37
C THR A 243 -10.00 2.55 28.46
N GLU A 244 -10.62 2.45 29.66
CA GLU A 244 -10.15 1.58 30.76
C GLU A 244 -10.20 0.09 30.35
N LYS A 245 -11.23 -0.36 29.65
CA LYS A 245 -11.28 -1.72 29.09
C LYS A 245 -10.17 -1.98 28.09
N SER A 246 -9.85 -0.99 27.23
CA SER A 246 -8.71 -1.05 26.32
C SER A 246 -7.39 -1.19 27.09
N TYR A 247 -7.20 -0.41 28.16
CA TYR A 247 -6.02 -0.50 29.02
C TYR A 247 -5.89 -1.86 29.70
N ASP A 248 -6.98 -2.42 30.25
CA ASP A 248 -6.97 -3.74 30.89
C ASP A 248 -6.64 -4.86 29.90
N ALA A 249 -7.15 -4.81 28.66
CA ALA A 249 -6.78 -5.73 27.60
C ALA A 249 -5.29 -5.59 27.23
N ALA A 250 -4.80 -4.35 27.11
CA ALA A 250 -3.38 -4.07 26.90
C ALA A 250 -2.51 -4.62 28.02
N ARG A 251 -2.87 -4.42 29.27
CA ARG A 251 -2.15 -4.92 30.47
C ARG A 251 -2.01 -6.44 30.43
N ARG A 252 -3.09 -7.17 30.15
CA ARG A 252 -3.05 -8.65 30.03
C ARG A 252 -2.11 -9.10 28.90
N ARG A 253 -2.16 -8.42 27.75
CA ARG A 253 -1.26 -8.66 26.61
C ARG A 253 0.19 -8.41 26.98
N ILE A 254 0.48 -7.28 27.62
CA ILE A 254 1.84 -6.88 28.04
C ILE A 254 2.42 -7.89 29.01
N THR A 255 1.67 -8.31 30.04
CA THR A 255 2.13 -9.30 31.03
C THR A 255 2.46 -10.64 30.37
N THR A 256 1.59 -11.12 29.48
CA THR A 256 1.83 -12.37 28.73
C THR A 256 3.06 -12.26 27.85
N ARG A 257 3.25 -11.12 27.18
CA ARG A 257 4.43 -10.85 26.32
C ARG A 257 5.71 -10.79 27.13
N ALA A 258 5.69 -10.09 28.29
CA ALA A 258 6.85 -9.99 29.18
C ALA A 258 7.30 -11.35 29.69
N PHE A 259 6.36 -12.20 30.12
CA PHE A 259 6.65 -13.57 30.58
C PHE A 259 7.22 -14.42 29.45
N MET A 260 6.61 -14.39 28.26
CA MET A 260 7.13 -15.09 27.08
C MET A 260 8.55 -14.64 26.75
N THR A 261 8.80 -13.34 26.75
CA THR A 261 10.12 -12.77 26.45
C THR A 261 11.16 -13.23 27.48
N ALA A 262 10.84 -13.22 28.77
CA ALA A 262 11.73 -13.68 29.84
C ALA A 262 12.11 -15.15 29.65
N ILE A 263 11.13 -16.03 29.38
CA ILE A 263 11.40 -17.46 29.12
C ILE A 263 12.30 -17.64 27.89
N VAL A 264 11.97 -16.97 26.78
CA VAL A 264 12.73 -17.11 25.54
C VAL A 264 14.17 -16.63 25.74
N ILE A 265 14.38 -15.48 26.36
CA ILE A 265 15.72 -14.97 26.67
C ILE A 265 16.50 -15.97 27.54
N PHE A 266 15.87 -16.46 28.62
CA PHE A 266 16.51 -17.44 29.51
C PHE A 266 16.93 -18.71 28.75
N LEU A 267 16.03 -19.30 27.93
CA LEU A 267 16.31 -20.53 27.19
C LEU A 267 17.42 -20.30 26.13
N VAL A 268 17.41 -19.15 25.45
CA VAL A 268 18.46 -18.82 24.46
C VAL A 268 19.81 -18.70 25.13
N PHE A 269 19.91 -17.92 26.24
CA PHE A 269 21.20 -17.77 26.95
C PHE A 269 21.62 -19.05 27.62
N ALA A 270 20.73 -19.83 28.23
CA ALA A 270 21.03 -21.15 28.79
C ALA A 270 21.56 -22.10 27.70
N GLY A 271 20.97 -22.05 26.51
CA GLY A 271 21.44 -22.79 25.33
C GLY A 271 22.85 -22.39 24.88
N VAL A 272 23.13 -21.09 24.80
CA VAL A 272 24.46 -20.57 24.44
C VAL A 272 25.50 -21.00 25.47
N VAL A 273 25.19 -20.85 26.76
CA VAL A 273 26.09 -21.28 27.86
C VAL A 273 26.31 -22.80 27.83
N GLY A 274 25.25 -23.59 27.55
CA GLY A 274 25.37 -25.05 27.42
C GLY A 274 26.27 -25.46 26.25
N VAL A 275 26.16 -24.83 25.10
CA VAL A 275 27.03 -25.06 23.94
C VAL A 275 28.47 -24.68 24.26
N LEU A 276 28.69 -23.51 24.90
CA LEU A 276 30.01 -23.08 25.33
C LEU A 276 30.62 -24.06 26.34
N TRP A 277 29.84 -24.55 27.31
CA TRP A 277 30.32 -25.49 28.30
C TRP A 277 30.78 -26.82 27.69
N ILE A 278 29.90 -27.43 26.86
CA ILE A 278 30.25 -28.71 26.20
C ILE A 278 31.39 -28.49 25.21
N GLY A 279 31.41 -27.38 24.46
CA GLY A 279 32.50 -27.01 23.57
C GLY A 279 33.85 -26.79 24.28
N ALA A 280 33.82 -26.14 25.46
CA ALA A 280 35.04 -25.97 26.28
C ALA A 280 35.60 -27.31 26.80
N LEU A 281 34.75 -28.27 27.12
CA LEU A 281 35.19 -29.64 27.45
C LEU A 281 35.84 -30.31 26.24
N ASP A 282 35.28 -30.16 25.03
CA ASP A 282 35.88 -30.70 23.81
C ASP A 282 37.19 -30.02 23.45
N VAL A 283 37.35 -28.71 23.69
CA VAL A 283 38.63 -27.99 23.52
C VAL A 283 39.70 -28.54 24.50
N ARG A 284 39.34 -28.72 25.78
CA ARG A 284 40.26 -29.29 26.77
C ARG A 284 40.67 -30.74 26.46
N ALA A 285 39.79 -31.50 25.84
CA ALA A 285 40.04 -32.87 25.39
C ALA A 285 40.85 -32.93 24.07
N GLY A 286 41.17 -31.77 23.46
CA GLY A 286 41.90 -31.70 22.18
C GLY A 286 41.04 -32.03 20.95
N GLY A 287 39.71 -32.14 21.10
CA GLY A 287 38.80 -32.46 19.99
C GLY A 287 38.48 -31.31 19.07
N MET A 288 38.70 -30.06 19.51
CA MET A 288 38.55 -28.85 18.68
C MET A 288 39.42 -27.70 19.20
N SER A 289 39.70 -26.70 18.33
CA SER A 289 40.39 -25.49 18.74
C SER A 289 39.47 -24.47 19.41
N ALA A 290 40.01 -23.55 20.22
CA ALA A 290 39.26 -22.45 20.81
C ALA A 290 38.65 -21.55 19.74
N GLY A 291 39.37 -21.27 18.66
CA GLY A 291 38.82 -20.52 17.53
C GLY A 291 37.67 -21.24 16.81
N ALA A 292 37.73 -22.59 16.71
CA ALA A 292 36.62 -23.36 16.15
C ALA A 292 35.34 -23.26 17.01
N LEU A 293 35.48 -23.24 18.34
CA LEU A 293 34.36 -23.04 19.25
C LEU A 293 33.71 -21.64 19.06
N ILE A 294 34.54 -20.58 18.99
CA ILE A 294 34.06 -19.21 18.75
C ILE A 294 33.40 -19.12 17.39
N GLN A 295 33.98 -19.66 16.34
CA GLN A 295 33.39 -19.75 15.00
C GLN A 295 32.00 -20.42 15.05
N PHE A 296 31.89 -21.54 15.75
CA PHE A 296 30.63 -22.28 15.91
C PHE A 296 29.57 -21.44 16.59
N VAL A 297 29.91 -20.73 17.66
CA VAL A 297 28.96 -19.84 18.39
C VAL A 297 28.50 -18.70 17.49
N ILE A 298 29.37 -18.06 16.73
CA ILE A 298 29.02 -17.00 15.80
C ILE A 298 28.04 -17.54 14.75
N TYR A 299 28.28 -18.69 14.13
CA TYR A 299 27.35 -19.30 13.20
C TYR A 299 26.00 -19.63 13.85
N SER A 300 26.00 -20.14 15.08
CA SER A 300 24.77 -20.44 15.82
C SER A 300 23.89 -19.19 16.01
N VAL A 301 24.52 -18.06 16.37
CA VAL A 301 23.82 -16.77 16.52
C VAL A 301 23.31 -16.28 15.16
N MET A 302 24.11 -16.39 14.08
CA MET A 302 23.70 -15.99 12.73
C MET A 302 22.52 -16.83 12.23
N VAL A 303 22.54 -18.14 12.41
CA VAL A 303 21.46 -19.07 12.04
C VAL A 303 20.19 -18.76 12.82
N ALA A 304 20.29 -18.57 14.14
CA ALA A 304 19.13 -18.20 14.98
C ALA A 304 18.53 -16.87 14.57
N GLY A 305 19.37 -15.85 14.32
CA GLY A 305 18.93 -14.54 13.83
C GLY A 305 18.23 -14.61 12.47
N SER A 306 18.72 -15.49 11.56
CA SER A 306 18.10 -15.68 10.23
C SER A 306 16.71 -16.28 10.33
N VAL A 307 16.46 -17.22 11.25
CA VAL A 307 15.10 -17.78 11.48
C VAL A 307 14.14 -16.70 11.98
N GLY A 308 14.59 -15.84 12.91
CA GLY A 308 13.80 -14.71 13.40
C GLY A 308 13.42 -13.73 12.31
N ALA A 309 14.41 -13.30 11.51
CA ALA A 309 14.21 -12.38 10.39
C ALA A 309 13.25 -12.96 9.32
N LEU A 310 13.38 -14.24 8.96
CA LEU A 310 12.47 -14.89 8.01
C LEU A 310 11.03 -14.95 8.52
N SER A 311 10.83 -15.14 9.82
CA SER A 311 9.48 -15.13 10.43
C SER A 311 8.82 -13.75 10.37
N GLU A 312 9.59 -12.68 10.56
CA GLU A 312 9.11 -11.30 10.45
C GLU A 312 8.74 -10.97 8.99
N ILE A 313 9.64 -11.28 8.06
CA ILE A 313 9.45 -11.04 6.63
C ILE A 313 8.23 -11.78 6.09
N TRP A 314 7.94 -13.00 6.58
CA TRP A 314 6.76 -13.74 6.18
C TRP A 314 5.47 -12.94 6.43
N SER A 315 5.38 -12.26 7.58
CA SER A 315 4.24 -11.40 7.91
C SER A 315 4.15 -10.17 7.01
N GLU A 316 5.29 -9.60 6.60
CA GLU A 316 5.32 -8.49 5.64
C GLU A 316 4.87 -8.94 4.25
N LEU A 317 5.34 -10.09 3.77
CA LEU A 317 4.94 -10.67 2.49
C LEU A 317 3.42 -10.91 2.43
N GLN A 318 2.82 -11.39 3.51
CA GLN A 318 1.36 -11.58 3.58
C GLN A 318 0.59 -10.25 3.50
N ARG A 319 1.06 -9.20 4.18
CA ARG A 319 0.42 -7.86 4.08
C ARG A 319 0.53 -7.29 2.67
N ALA A 320 1.71 -7.38 2.06
CA ALA A 320 1.91 -6.89 0.70
C ALA A 320 1.16 -7.72 -0.34
N ALA A 321 0.95 -9.01 -0.13
CA ALA A 321 0.12 -9.85 -0.99
C ALA A 321 -1.33 -9.35 -1.02
N GLY A 322 -1.92 -9.04 0.15
CA GLY A 322 -3.24 -8.43 0.22
C GLY A 322 -3.31 -7.04 -0.42
N ALA A 323 -2.28 -6.21 -0.25
CA ALA A 323 -2.17 -4.92 -0.92
C ALA A 323 -2.09 -5.07 -2.46
N THR A 324 -1.32 -6.06 -2.92
CA THR A 324 -1.19 -6.36 -4.36
C THR A 324 -2.53 -6.79 -4.97
N GLU A 325 -3.31 -7.63 -4.28
CA GLU A 325 -4.64 -8.04 -4.76
C GLU A 325 -5.55 -6.83 -4.98
N ARG A 326 -5.60 -5.89 -4.01
CA ARG A 326 -6.41 -4.68 -4.13
C ARG A 326 -5.97 -3.76 -5.27
N LEU A 327 -4.66 -3.65 -5.54
CA LEU A 327 -4.16 -2.88 -6.67
C LEU A 327 -4.45 -3.56 -8.01
N VAL A 328 -4.34 -4.88 -8.07
CA VAL A 328 -4.69 -5.66 -9.28
C VAL A 328 -6.18 -5.56 -9.59
N GLU A 329 -7.04 -5.53 -8.57
CA GLU A 329 -8.47 -5.25 -8.73
C GLU A 329 -8.71 -3.90 -9.44
N LEU A 330 -7.98 -2.84 -9.07
CA LEU A 330 -8.08 -1.54 -9.74
C LEU A 330 -7.55 -1.57 -11.17
N LEU A 331 -6.41 -2.23 -11.39
CA LEU A 331 -5.80 -2.34 -12.71
C LEU A 331 -6.68 -3.13 -13.71
N ASN A 332 -7.41 -4.12 -13.20
CA ASN A 332 -8.29 -4.98 -13.99
C ASN A 332 -9.76 -4.53 -13.93
N ALA A 333 -10.06 -3.42 -13.25
CA ALA A 333 -11.42 -2.93 -13.19
C ALA A 333 -11.95 -2.60 -14.58
N GLU A 334 -13.17 -3.03 -14.86
CA GLU A 334 -13.86 -2.75 -16.11
C GLU A 334 -14.75 -1.52 -15.93
N ASP A 335 -14.69 -0.62 -16.90
CA ASP A 335 -15.61 0.52 -16.97
C ASP A 335 -16.95 0.06 -17.53
N THR A 336 -18.03 0.56 -16.99
CA THR A 336 -19.39 0.31 -17.51
C THR A 336 -19.71 1.12 -18.75
N VAL A 337 -18.97 2.21 -18.98
CA VAL A 337 -19.10 3.06 -20.17
C VAL A 337 -17.83 2.90 -20.99
N THR A 338 -17.97 2.26 -22.15
CA THR A 338 -16.84 1.98 -23.05
C THR A 338 -17.03 2.63 -24.40
N ASP A 339 -15.93 3.11 -25.00
CA ASP A 339 -15.98 3.65 -26.35
C ASP A 339 -16.03 2.52 -27.38
N PRO A 340 -16.73 2.71 -28.49
CA PRO A 340 -16.82 1.70 -29.55
C PRO A 340 -15.44 1.53 -30.22
N ALA A 341 -15.15 0.31 -30.70
CA ALA A 341 -13.89 -0.01 -31.38
C ALA A 341 -13.70 0.80 -32.67
N GLN A 342 -14.78 1.25 -33.29
CA GLN A 342 -14.80 2.09 -34.48
C GLN A 342 -15.81 3.23 -34.27
N PRO A 343 -15.35 4.34 -33.63
CA PRO A 343 -16.24 5.46 -33.37
C PRO A 343 -16.79 6.11 -34.62
N ALA A 344 -18.06 6.46 -34.61
CA ALA A 344 -18.67 7.30 -35.63
C ALA A 344 -18.10 8.72 -35.55
N ALA A 345 -18.04 9.42 -36.68
CA ALA A 345 -17.60 10.81 -36.72
C ALA A 345 -18.80 11.77 -36.71
N LEU A 346 -18.72 12.81 -35.89
CA LEU A 346 -19.68 13.94 -36.00
C LEU A 346 -19.39 14.79 -37.23
N ALA A 347 -20.44 15.18 -37.95
CA ALA A 347 -20.33 16.15 -39.01
C ALA A 347 -19.86 17.51 -38.45
N LYS A 348 -18.93 18.15 -39.19
CA LYS A 348 -18.45 19.50 -38.78
C LYS A 348 -18.95 20.57 -39.74
N PRO A 349 -19.36 21.74 -39.22
CA PRO A 349 -19.45 22.10 -37.80
C PRO A 349 -20.56 21.36 -37.05
N VAL A 350 -20.34 21.00 -35.78
CA VAL A 350 -21.37 20.39 -34.92
C VAL A 350 -22.48 21.41 -34.72
N ARG A 351 -23.75 20.99 -34.99
CA ARG A 351 -24.91 21.87 -34.93
C ARG A 351 -25.56 21.93 -33.53
N GLY A 352 -25.35 20.87 -32.75
CA GLY A 352 -25.84 20.77 -31.38
C GLY A 352 -27.32 20.40 -31.27
N ALA A 353 -27.88 19.69 -32.24
CA ALA A 353 -29.22 19.07 -32.08
C ALA A 353 -29.12 17.89 -31.14
N ILE A 354 -29.94 17.82 -30.11
CA ILE A 354 -29.97 16.77 -29.10
C ILE A 354 -31.34 16.10 -29.10
N THR A 355 -31.35 14.76 -29.18
CA THR A 355 -32.59 13.98 -29.08
C THR A 355 -32.44 12.92 -28.00
N PHE A 356 -33.35 12.90 -27.03
CA PHE A 356 -33.59 11.78 -26.13
C PHE A 356 -34.76 10.98 -26.72
N ASP A 357 -34.47 9.71 -27.09
CA ASP A 357 -35.46 8.84 -27.72
C ASP A 357 -35.77 7.69 -26.76
N ASP A 358 -36.94 7.81 -26.09
CA ASP A 358 -37.47 6.82 -25.13
C ASP A 358 -36.46 6.41 -24.02
N VAL A 359 -35.76 7.39 -23.47
CA VAL A 359 -34.64 7.16 -22.56
C VAL A 359 -35.11 6.78 -21.17
N SER A 360 -34.68 5.61 -20.71
CA SER A 360 -34.86 5.17 -19.32
C SER A 360 -33.50 4.95 -18.67
N PHE A 361 -33.37 5.28 -17.38
CA PHE A 361 -32.11 5.12 -16.65
C PHE A 361 -32.34 4.83 -15.16
N VAL A 362 -31.52 3.92 -14.65
CA VAL A 362 -31.44 3.51 -13.24
C VAL A 362 -29.99 3.60 -12.77
N TYR A 363 -29.75 4.29 -11.67
CA TYR A 363 -28.39 4.33 -11.08
C TYR A 363 -27.98 2.95 -10.55
N PRO A 364 -26.74 2.51 -10.78
CA PRO A 364 -26.23 1.21 -10.27
C PRO A 364 -26.34 1.08 -8.74
N ALA A 365 -26.22 2.18 -8.01
CA ALA A 365 -26.36 2.22 -6.55
C ALA A 365 -27.80 2.11 -6.04
N ARG A 366 -28.82 2.28 -6.93
CA ARG A 366 -30.25 2.25 -6.57
C ARG A 366 -31.06 1.51 -7.64
N PRO A 367 -30.88 0.21 -7.80
CA PRO A 367 -31.47 -0.57 -8.90
C PRO A 367 -33.02 -0.59 -8.90
N ASP A 368 -33.65 -0.37 -7.75
CA ASP A 368 -35.09 -0.42 -7.58
C ASP A 368 -35.78 0.95 -7.80
N ALA A 369 -35.03 2.01 -8.09
CA ALA A 369 -35.55 3.37 -8.22
C ALA A 369 -35.15 4.00 -9.56
N PRO A 370 -36.00 3.94 -10.62
CA PRO A 370 -35.67 4.57 -11.89
C PRO A 370 -35.57 6.10 -11.72
N ALA A 371 -34.45 6.63 -12.25
CA ALA A 371 -34.19 8.08 -12.26
C ALA A 371 -34.82 8.78 -13.45
N LEU A 372 -34.89 8.09 -14.60
CA LEU A 372 -35.63 8.48 -15.78
C LEU A 372 -36.46 7.30 -16.28
N ASN A 373 -37.65 7.58 -16.79
CA ASN A 373 -38.56 6.56 -17.31
C ASN A 373 -39.22 7.06 -18.62
N ASN A 374 -38.78 6.47 -19.73
CA ASN A 374 -39.31 6.74 -21.08
C ASN A 374 -39.33 8.25 -21.43
N VAL A 375 -38.21 8.93 -21.19
CA VAL A 375 -38.09 10.37 -21.47
C VAL A 375 -37.76 10.57 -22.95
N THR A 376 -38.62 11.34 -23.62
CA THR A 376 -38.40 11.81 -24.99
C THR A 376 -38.32 13.34 -24.98
N LEU A 377 -37.23 13.88 -25.55
CA LEU A 377 -36.94 15.31 -25.58
C LEU A 377 -36.13 15.61 -26.83
N ASP A 378 -36.56 16.61 -27.60
CA ASP A 378 -35.84 17.16 -28.71
C ASP A 378 -35.41 18.60 -28.42
N VAL A 379 -34.14 18.91 -28.66
CA VAL A 379 -33.57 20.25 -28.56
C VAL A 379 -32.99 20.63 -29.91
N ALA A 380 -33.55 21.68 -30.50
CA ALA A 380 -33.10 22.18 -31.80
C ALA A 380 -31.72 22.90 -31.68
N PRO A 381 -30.93 23.00 -32.77
CA PRO A 381 -29.71 23.78 -32.80
C PRO A 381 -29.92 25.23 -32.37
N GLY A 382 -29.15 25.72 -31.40
CA GLY A 382 -29.25 27.09 -30.86
C GLY A 382 -30.42 27.34 -29.91
N GLU A 383 -31.19 26.30 -29.59
CA GLU A 383 -32.32 26.41 -28.64
C GLU A 383 -31.83 26.44 -27.17
N THR A 384 -32.50 27.22 -26.36
CA THR A 384 -32.28 27.22 -24.90
C THR A 384 -33.44 26.52 -24.21
N VAL A 385 -33.18 25.40 -23.55
CA VAL A 385 -34.19 24.58 -22.85
C VAL A 385 -33.95 24.64 -21.34
N ALA A 386 -35.02 24.85 -20.57
CA ALA A 386 -35.03 24.80 -19.12
C ALA A 386 -35.65 23.49 -18.62
N LEU A 387 -34.89 22.68 -17.87
CA LEU A 387 -35.39 21.52 -17.18
C LEU A 387 -35.91 21.93 -15.80
N VAL A 388 -37.23 21.85 -15.60
CA VAL A 388 -37.91 22.27 -14.36
C VAL A 388 -38.61 21.09 -13.70
N GLY A 389 -38.70 21.11 -12.38
CA GLY A 389 -39.37 20.05 -11.62
C GLY A 389 -38.87 20.00 -10.15
N PRO A 390 -39.54 19.22 -9.29
CA PRO A 390 -39.14 19.06 -7.88
C PRO A 390 -37.74 18.45 -7.72
N SER A 391 -37.22 18.51 -6.50
CA SER A 391 -35.94 17.79 -6.20
C SER A 391 -36.15 16.29 -6.42
N GLY A 392 -35.16 15.63 -7.06
CA GLY A 392 -35.27 14.22 -7.41
C GLY A 392 -36.00 13.89 -8.72
N ALA A 393 -36.48 14.89 -9.47
CA ALA A 393 -37.20 14.68 -10.76
C ALA A 393 -36.27 14.23 -11.93
N GLY A 394 -35.00 13.93 -11.70
CA GLY A 394 -34.09 13.45 -12.76
C GLY A 394 -33.38 14.54 -13.58
N LYS A 395 -33.52 15.84 -13.25
CA LYS A 395 -32.92 16.96 -14.01
C LYS A 395 -31.39 16.82 -14.17
N SER A 396 -30.70 16.54 -13.08
CA SER A 396 -29.24 16.33 -13.11
C SER A 396 -28.86 15.04 -13.85
N THR A 397 -29.73 14.03 -13.80
CA THR A 397 -29.55 12.77 -14.52
C THR A 397 -29.56 12.97 -16.03
N VAL A 398 -30.42 13.85 -16.55
CA VAL A 398 -30.44 14.21 -17.99
C VAL A 398 -29.06 14.74 -18.42
N ILE A 399 -28.48 15.66 -17.63
CA ILE A 399 -27.17 16.25 -17.92
C ILE A 399 -26.07 15.17 -17.83
N GLN A 400 -26.11 14.32 -16.81
CA GLN A 400 -25.09 13.25 -16.63
C GLN A 400 -25.12 12.23 -17.77
N LEU A 401 -26.30 11.91 -18.29
CA LEU A 401 -26.45 11.04 -19.47
C LEU A 401 -26.01 11.74 -20.76
N LEU A 402 -26.29 13.05 -20.90
CA LEU A 402 -25.81 13.83 -22.03
C LEU A 402 -24.28 13.90 -22.09
N GLU A 403 -23.61 14.06 -20.95
CA GLU A 403 -22.16 13.99 -20.82
C GLU A 403 -21.60 12.54 -20.95
N ARG A 404 -22.51 11.56 -21.08
CA ARG A 404 -22.19 10.13 -21.12
C ARG A 404 -21.32 9.70 -19.92
N PHE A 405 -21.66 10.22 -18.72
CA PHE A 405 -21.12 9.68 -17.48
C PHE A 405 -21.68 8.31 -17.15
N TYR A 406 -22.84 8.02 -17.72
CA TYR A 406 -23.54 6.74 -17.71
C TYR A 406 -24.15 6.52 -19.09
N ASP A 407 -24.30 5.26 -19.49
CA ASP A 407 -25.11 4.90 -20.65
C ASP A 407 -26.56 4.67 -20.20
N PRO A 408 -27.59 5.01 -21.00
CA PRO A 408 -28.99 4.77 -20.65
C PRO A 408 -29.26 3.27 -20.51
N THR A 409 -30.20 2.90 -19.62
CA THR A 409 -30.63 1.50 -19.44
C THR A 409 -31.49 1.03 -20.61
N ALA A 410 -32.26 1.94 -21.22
CA ALA A 410 -33.04 1.73 -22.44
C ALA A 410 -33.19 3.05 -23.19
N GLY A 411 -33.52 2.97 -24.49
CA GLY A 411 -33.55 4.11 -25.37
C GLY A 411 -32.16 4.57 -25.81
N GLN A 412 -32.11 5.75 -26.43
CA GLN A 412 -30.82 6.31 -26.93
C GLN A 412 -30.81 7.84 -26.84
N ILE A 413 -29.60 8.39 -26.78
CA ILE A 413 -29.37 9.84 -26.83
C ILE A 413 -28.57 10.14 -28.08
N LEU A 414 -29.06 11.06 -28.90
CA LEU A 414 -28.43 11.41 -30.17
C LEU A 414 -27.88 12.85 -30.10
N LEU A 415 -26.71 13.05 -30.68
CA LEU A 415 -26.11 14.36 -30.96
C LEU A 415 -25.99 14.50 -32.48
N ASP A 416 -26.65 15.49 -33.06
CA ASP A 416 -26.76 15.68 -34.51
C ASP A 416 -27.14 14.41 -35.28
N GLY A 417 -28.03 13.59 -34.69
CA GLY A 417 -28.54 12.34 -35.26
C GLY A 417 -27.63 11.12 -35.10
N VAL A 418 -26.48 11.23 -34.40
CA VAL A 418 -25.57 10.12 -34.08
C VAL A 418 -25.72 9.75 -32.62
N ALA A 419 -25.87 8.45 -32.31
CA ALA A 419 -25.99 7.99 -30.94
C ALA A 419 -24.70 8.27 -30.14
N LEU A 420 -24.82 8.78 -28.90
CA LEU A 420 -23.65 9.05 -28.05
C LEU A 420 -22.82 7.80 -27.78
N THR A 421 -23.46 6.62 -27.74
CA THR A 421 -22.79 5.33 -27.57
C THR A 421 -21.89 4.94 -28.75
N ASP A 422 -22.15 5.49 -29.92
CA ASP A 422 -21.37 5.23 -31.13
C ASP A 422 -20.23 6.24 -31.33
N LEU A 423 -20.17 7.29 -30.51
CA LEU A 423 -19.14 8.34 -30.56
C LEU A 423 -17.98 8.04 -29.62
N ASP A 424 -16.81 8.56 -29.95
CA ASP A 424 -15.67 8.68 -29.02
C ASP A 424 -15.98 9.75 -27.97
N ARG A 425 -15.85 9.41 -26.67
CA ARG A 425 -16.18 10.31 -25.56
C ARG A 425 -15.38 11.62 -25.57
N ASP A 426 -14.12 11.55 -25.89
CA ASP A 426 -13.27 12.73 -25.91
C ASP A 426 -13.65 13.65 -27.07
N ALA A 427 -14.01 13.06 -28.22
CA ALA A 427 -14.39 13.82 -29.42
C ALA A 427 -15.66 14.63 -29.23
N PHE A 428 -16.73 14.04 -28.67
CA PHE A 428 -17.99 14.78 -28.51
C PHE A 428 -17.99 15.69 -27.25
N ARG A 429 -17.30 15.31 -26.17
CA ARG A 429 -17.17 16.17 -24.98
C ARG A 429 -16.42 17.47 -25.25
N ARG A 430 -15.50 17.48 -26.23
CA ARG A 430 -14.82 18.71 -26.68
C ARG A 430 -15.78 19.72 -27.36
N GLU A 431 -16.93 19.27 -27.81
CA GLU A 431 -17.97 20.11 -28.40
C GLU A 431 -19.00 20.60 -27.37
N MET A 432 -18.85 20.20 -26.09
CA MET A 432 -19.73 20.55 -24.99
C MET A 432 -18.99 21.35 -23.93
N ALA A 433 -19.75 22.08 -23.10
CA ALA A 433 -19.23 22.73 -21.92
C ALA A 433 -20.22 22.52 -20.75
N LEU A 434 -19.71 22.04 -19.62
CA LEU A 434 -20.47 21.81 -18.39
C LEU A 434 -20.14 22.91 -17.38
N VAL A 435 -21.20 23.56 -16.85
CA VAL A 435 -21.09 24.45 -15.70
C VAL A 435 -21.83 23.80 -14.52
N PRO A 436 -21.09 23.16 -13.59
CA PRO A 436 -21.72 22.49 -12.45
C PRO A 436 -22.23 23.49 -11.42
N GLN A 437 -23.18 23.06 -10.58
CA GLN A 437 -23.74 23.86 -9.48
C GLN A 437 -22.65 24.17 -8.44
N ASP A 438 -21.79 23.19 -8.13
CA ASP A 438 -20.66 23.31 -7.21
C ASP A 438 -19.36 23.19 -8.02
N PRO A 439 -18.79 24.33 -8.49
CA PRO A 439 -17.58 24.31 -9.29
C PRO A 439 -16.36 23.90 -8.47
N VAL A 440 -15.50 23.07 -9.05
CA VAL A 440 -14.19 22.70 -8.45
C VAL A 440 -13.15 23.70 -8.90
N ILE A 441 -12.40 24.25 -7.94
CA ILE A 441 -11.23 25.09 -8.19
C ILE A 441 -10.01 24.23 -7.85
N PHE A 442 -9.15 24.02 -8.85
CA PHE A 442 -7.89 23.30 -8.68
C PHE A 442 -6.84 24.18 -8.00
N ALA A 443 -5.94 23.56 -7.23
CA ALA A 443 -4.81 24.24 -6.60
C ALA A 443 -3.78 24.67 -7.66
N ALA A 444 -4.14 25.67 -8.45
CA ALA A 444 -3.38 26.25 -9.55
C ALA A 444 -3.68 27.77 -9.63
N SER A 445 -3.08 28.49 -10.58
CA SER A 445 -3.43 29.88 -10.78
C SER A 445 -4.86 30.05 -11.35
N ALA A 446 -5.46 31.22 -11.14
CA ALA A 446 -6.75 31.55 -11.75
C ALA A 446 -6.72 31.39 -13.29
N ARG A 447 -5.59 31.77 -13.92
CA ARG A 447 -5.35 31.57 -15.36
C ARG A 447 -5.40 30.11 -15.75
N GLU A 448 -4.73 29.22 -15.02
CA GLU A 448 -4.71 27.78 -15.33
C GLU A 448 -6.08 27.12 -15.06
N ASN A 449 -6.80 27.56 -14.05
CA ASN A 449 -8.17 27.12 -13.83
C ASN A 449 -9.10 27.49 -14.99
N ILE A 450 -8.98 28.68 -15.57
CA ILE A 450 -9.77 29.08 -16.75
C ILE A 450 -9.30 28.29 -17.99
N ARG A 451 -7.99 28.08 -18.15
CA ARG A 451 -7.42 27.31 -19.26
C ARG A 451 -7.75 25.83 -19.22
N PHE A 452 -8.23 25.32 -18.08
CA PHE A 452 -8.50 23.90 -17.88
C PHE A 452 -9.43 23.31 -18.96
N GLY A 453 -10.45 24.05 -19.39
CA GLY A 453 -11.38 23.63 -20.46
C GLY A 453 -10.77 23.62 -21.86
N ARG A 454 -9.64 24.32 -22.07
CA ARG A 454 -8.92 24.39 -23.34
C ARG A 454 -7.42 24.59 -23.08
N PRO A 455 -6.65 23.49 -22.86
CA PRO A 455 -5.23 23.58 -22.49
C PRO A 455 -4.35 24.38 -23.46
N ASP A 456 -4.68 24.38 -24.76
CA ASP A 456 -3.95 25.10 -25.81
C ASP A 456 -4.38 26.57 -25.97
N ALA A 457 -5.27 27.08 -25.11
CA ALA A 457 -5.74 28.47 -25.20
C ALA A 457 -4.62 29.46 -24.90
N THR A 458 -4.50 30.49 -25.76
CA THR A 458 -3.57 31.62 -25.52
C THR A 458 -4.03 32.47 -24.33
N ASP A 459 -3.11 33.23 -23.76
CA ASP A 459 -3.43 34.14 -22.65
C ASP A 459 -4.54 35.15 -23.04
N ALA A 460 -4.53 35.65 -24.25
CA ALA A 460 -5.58 36.54 -24.75
C ALA A 460 -6.96 35.84 -24.81
N GLN A 461 -7.01 34.56 -25.16
CA GLN A 461 -8.26 33.78 -25.15
C GLN A 461 -8.75 33.54 -23.72
N VAL A 462 -7.83 33.28 -22.78
CA VAL A 462 -8.15 33.12 -21.36
C VAL A 462 -8.73 34.44 -20.79
N GLU A 463 -8.14 35.58 -21.11
CA GLU A 463 -8.64 36.91 -20.70
C GLU A 463 -10.00 37.20 -21.31
N ALA A 464 -10.19 36.88 -22.60
CA ALA A 464 -11.48 37.04 -23.27
C ALA A 464 -12.58 36.17 -22.63
N ALA A 465 -12.25 34.93 -22.27
CA ALA A 465 -13.18 34.03 -21.56
C ALA A 465 -13.53 34.58 -20.17
N ALA A 466 -12.54 35.07 -19.41
CA ALA A 466 -12.76 35.71 -18.13
C ALA A 466 -13.65 36.95 -18.24
N ALA A 467 -13.47 37.77 -19.30
CA ALA A 467 -14.29 38.94 -19.57
C ALA A 467 -15.74 38.55 -19.91
N ALA A 468 -15.92 37.53 -20.76
CA ALA A 468 -17.26 37.02 -21.13
C ALA A 468 -18.01 36.46 -19.91
N ALA A 469 -17.31 35.86 -18.96
CA ALA A 469 -17.87 35.38 -17.69
C ALA A 469 -18.02 36.47 -16.62
N ALA A 470 -17.78 37.77 -16.94
CA ALA A 470 -17.74 38.88 -16.01
C ALA A 470 -16.73 38.69 -14.83
N ALA A 471 -15.74 37.83 -15.01
CA ALA A 471 -14.76 37.45 -14.00
C ALA A 471 -13.44 38.29 -14.08
N HIS A 472 -13.17 38.92 -15.23
CA HIS A 472 -11.89 39.61 -15.48
C HIS A 472 -11.57 40.69 -14.45
N ALA A 473 -12.54 41.51 -14.07
CA ALA A 473 -12.33 42.65 -13.16
C ALA A 473 -11.87 42.17 -11.76
N PHE A 474 -12.53 41.19 -11.18
CA PHE A 474 -12.16 40.70 -9.86
C PHE A 474 -10.86 39.87 -9.89
N ILE A 475 -10.61 39.11 -10.97
CA ILE A 475 -9.36 38.38 -11.13
C ILE A 475 -8.16 39.33 -11.25
N ALA A 476 -8.31 40.41 -12.04
CA ALA A 476 -7.28 41.45 -12.19
C ALA A 476 -6.98 42.18 -10.87
N ALA A 477 -7.96 42.27 -9.96
CA ALA A 477 -7.80 42.85 -8.63
C ALA A 477 -7.10 41.96 -7.61
N LEU A 478 -6.84 40.70 -7.93
CA LEU A 478 -6.09 39.80 -7.07
C LEU A 478 -4.62 40.24 -6.95
N PRO A 479 -3.91 39.89 -5.84
CA PRO A 479 -2.56 40.40 -5.56
C PRO A 479 -1.53 40.22 -6.70
N ALA A 480 -1.67 39.11 -7.46
CA ALA A 480 -0.83 38.82 -8.64
C ALA A 480 -1.69 38.69 -9.93
N GLY A 481 -2.89 39.28 -9.96
CA GLY A 481 -3.81 39.15 -11.09
C GLY A 481 -4.15 37.71 -11.40
N SER A 482 -4.23 37.35 -12.68
CA SER A 482 -4.59 36.01 -13.14
C SER A 482 -3.57 34.90 -12.77
N VAL A 483 -2.36 35.26 -12.30
CA VAL A 483 -1.33 34.31 -11.85
C VAL A 483 -1.47 33.97 -10.35
N THR A 484 -2.39 34.64 -9.65
CA THR A 484 -2.68 34.32 -8.24
C THR A 484 -3.13 32.87 -8.11
N SER A 485 -2.50 32.11 -7.20
CA SER A 485 -2.94 30.76 -6.86
C SER A 485 -4.28 30.83 -6.16
N VAL A 486 -5.25 30.05 -6.62
CA VAL A 486 -6.61 29.92 -6.08
C VAL A 486 -6.85 28.45 -5.82
N GLY A 487 -7.37 28.09 -4.62
CA GLY A 487 -7.59 26.70 -4.24
C GLY A 487 -6.80 26.29 -3.02
#